data_70302e07be7dbfa0bc65d5830db492ff
#
_entry.id   70302e07be7dbfa0bc65d5830db492ff
#
_cell.length_a   1.000
_cell.length_b   1.000
_cell.length_c   1.000
_cell.angle_alpha   90.00
_cell.angle_beta   90.00
_cell.angle_gamma   90.00
#
_symmetry.space_group_name_H-M   'P 1'
#
loop_
_entity.id
_entity.type
_entity.pdbx_description
1 polymer ?
#
loop_
_entity_poly.entity_id
_entity_poly.type
_entity_poly.pdbx_seq_one_letter_code
_entity_poly.pdbx_strand_id
1 'polypeptide(L)'
;MSQRSPINVTAFDHVTIICADLDATRRFYVDFLGMTEVSRPAFRFPGLWFQLGNVHIHATQESPEAGKAGWADRGGNVVSRGHHFAFRVDDVTNALEVGEAHGVRIASPLQQRPDGYKQVYLYDPDGHVVELVSR
;
A
#
# COMPACT_ATOMS: atom_id res chain seq x y z
N MET A 1 8.39 30.20 -5.27
CA MET A 1 7.59 30.19 -6.49
C MET A 1 7.94 28.98 -7.34
N SER A 2 6.97 28.18 -7.67
CA SER A 2 7.21 26.98 -8.45
C SER A 2 7.38 27.32 -9.94
N GLN A 3 8.29 26.63 -10.59
CA GLN A 3 8.44 26.73 -12.03
C GLN A 3 7.26 26.03 -12.72
N ARG A 4 6.93 26.55 -13.87
CA ARG A 4 5.91 25.92 -14.70
C ARG A 4 6.46 24.62 -15.29
N SER A 5 5.78 23.52 -15.03
CA SER A 5 6.14 22.22 -15.58
C SER A 5 5.75 22.15 -17.06
N PRO A 6 6.54 21.51 -17.92
CA PRO A 6 6.13 21.31 -19.32
C PRO A 6 4.93 20.38 -19.46
N ILE A 7 4.64 19.56 -18.44
CA ILE A 7 3.51 18.64 -18.46
C ILE A 7 2.38 19.11 -17.54
N ASN A 8 2.72 19.83 -16.47
CA ASN A 8 1.77 20.35 -15.50
C ASN A 8 1.04 19.24 -14.76
N VAL A 9 1.79 18.43 -14.01
CA VAL A 9 1.22 17.40 -13.14
C VAL A 9 0.38 18.07 -12.05
N THR A 10 -0.85 17.62 -11.86
CA THR A 10 -1.81 18.27 -10.96
C THR A 10 -2.09 17.48 -9.69
N ALA A 11 -1.89 16.16 -9.68
CA ALA A 11 -2.20 15.33 -8.52
C ALA A 11 -1.53 13.96 -8.64
N PHE A 12 -1.47 13.26 -7.53
CA PHE A 12 -1.15 11.84 -7.53
C PHE A 12 -2.45 11.06 -7.74
N ASP A 13 -2.50 10.21 -8.75
CA ASP A 13 -3.75 9.50 -9.09
C ASP A 13 -3.85 8.16 -8.38
N HIS A 14 -2.94 7.24 -8.67
CA HIS A 14 -3.01 5.91 -8.09
C HIS A 14 -1.65 5.22 -8.13
N VAL A 15 -1.56 4.13 -7.37
CA VAL A 15 -0.51 3.13 -7.49
C VAL A 15 -1.18 1.81 -7.86
N THR A 16 -0.55 1.05 -8.73
CA THR A 16 -1.04 -0.28 -9.12
C THR A 16 -0.19 -1.34 -8.45
N ILE A 17 -0.84 -2.34 -7.86
CA ILE A 17 -0.21 -3.51 -7.28
C ILE A 17 -0.70 -4.76 -8.00
N ILE A 18 0.12 -5.79 -8.02
CA ILE A 18 -0.24 -7.08 -8.61
C ILE A 18 -0.47 -8.06 -7.47
N CYS A 19 -1.66 -8.69 -7.45
CA CYS A 19 -2.06 -9.58 -6.37
C CYS A 19 -2.40 -10.97 -6.91
N ALA A 20 -2.24 -11.98 -6.04
CA ALA A 20 -2.59 -13.36 -6.38
C ALA A 20 -4.06 -13.66 -6.11
N ASP A 21 -4.60 -13.13 -5.02
CA ASP A 21 -5.95 -13.42 -4.53
C ASP A 21 -6.66 -12.10 -4.22
N LEU A 22 -7.66 -11.78 -5.03
CA LEU A 22 -8.42 -10.54 -4.87
C LEU A 22 -9.14 -10.46 -3.52
N ASP A 23 -9.65 -11.58 -3.01
CA ASP A 23 -10.34 -11.57 -1.73
C ASP A 23 -9.38 -11.28 -0.56
N ALA A 24 -8.19 -11.85 -0.59
CA ALA A 24 -7.17 -11.57 0.42
C ALA A 24 -6.75 -10.10 0.37
N THR A 25 -6.60 -9.56 -0.82
CA THR A 25 -6.24 -8.16 -1.03
C THR A 25 -7.34 -7.23 -0.52
N ARG A 26 -8.61 -7.56 -0.79
CA ARG A 26 -9.74 -6.80 -0.25
C ARG A 26 -9.76 -6.82 1.27
N ARG A 27 -9.51 -7.96 1.89
CA ARG A 27 -9.47 -8.04 3.36
C ARG A 27 -8.39 -7.14 3.95
N PHE A 28 -7.24 -7.06 3.30
CA PHE A 28 -6.16 -6.20 3.78
C PHE A 28 -6.49 -4.71 3.61
N TYR A 29 -6.85 -4.29 2.41
CA TYR A 29 -7.01 -2.87 2.13
C TYR A 29 -8.34 -2.30 2.61
N VAL A 30 -9.41 -3.07 2.57
CA VAL A 30 -10.73 -2.62 3.03
C VAL A 30 -10.94 -2.93 4.50
N ASP A 31 -10.84 -4.20 4.89
CA ASP A 31 -11.22 -4.60 6.24
C ASP A 31 -10.19 -4.17 7.27
N PHE A 32 -8.90 -4.28 6.95
CA PHE A 32 -7.84 -3.93 7.88
C PHE A 32 -7.47 -2.46 7.81
N LEU A 33 -7.19 -1.92 6.60
CA LEU A 33 -6.76 -0.54 6.44
C LEU A 33 -7.90 0.47 6.34
N GLY A 34 -9.13 0.01 6.06
CA GLY A 34 -10.29 0.90 6.02
C GLY A 34 -10.47 1.68 4.74
N MET A 35 -9.85 1.28 3.64
CA MET A 35 -10.10 1.89 2.34
C MET A 35 -11.49 1.50 1.83
N THR A 36 -12.03 2.29 0.92
CA THR A 36 -13.32 2.01 0.29
C THR A 36 -13.10 1.36 -1.07
N GLU A 37 -13.70 0.21 -1.28
CA GLU A 37 -13.73 -0.38 -2.61
C GLU A 37 -14.69 0.43 -3.49
N VAL A 38 -14.25 0.80 -4.69
CA VAL A 38 -15.04 1.59 -5.62
C VAL A 38 -15.17 0.86 -6.95
N SER A 39 -16.17 1.28 -7.74
CA SER A 39 -16.40 0.73 -9.07
C SER A 39 -15.20 0.97 -9.97
N ARG A 40 -14.88 -0.02 -10.80
CA ARG A 40 -13.86 0.14 -11.83
C ARG A 40 -14.48 -0.07 -13.19
N PRO A 41 -13.89 0.54 -14.24
CA PRO A 41 -14.36 0.30 -15.60
C PRO A 41 -14.37 -1.19 -15.94
N ALA A 42 -15.16 -1.57 -16.93
CA ALA A 42 -15.32 -2.97 -17.32
C ALA A 42 -14.10 -3.48 -18.11
N PHE A 43 -12.95 -3.50 -17.44
CA PHE A 43 -11.75 -4.09 -18.03
C PHE A 43 -11.91 -5.60 -18.19
N ARG A 44 -11.19 -6.16 -19.16
CA ARG A 44 -11.27 -7.60 -19.45
C ARG A 44 -10.38 -8.45 -18.53
N PHE A 45 -9.72 -7.84 -17.56
CA PHE A 45 -8.87 -8.55 -16.61
C PHE A 45 -9.40 -8.32 -15.20
N PRO A 46 -9.24 -9.30 -14.28
CA PRO A 46 -9.72 -9.17 -12.91
C PRO A 46 -8.90 -8.15 -12.12
N GLY A 47 -9.58 -7.41 -11.28
CA GLY A 47 -8.93 -6.43 -10.43
C GLY A 47 -9.93 -5.75 -9.51
N LEU A 48 -9.40 -4.91 -8.62
CA LEU A 48 -10.17 -4.12 -7.66
C LEU A 48 -9.60 -2.72 -7.58
N TRP A 49 -10.46 -1.77 -7.31
CA TRP A 49 -10.04 -0.39 -7.05
C TRP A 49 -10.43 -0.01 -5.62
N PHE A 50 -9.47 0.53 -4.87
CA PHE A 50 -9.69 1.05 -3.52
C PHE A 50 -9.39 2.54 -3.49
N GLN A 51 -10.13 3.27 -2.71
CA GLN A 51 -9.99 4.73 -2.60
C GLN A 51 -9.81 5.15 -1.15
N LEU A 52 -8.91 6.11 -0.95
CA LEU A 52 -8.76 6.83 0.30
C LEU A 52 -8.54 8.30 -0.05
N GLY A 53 -9.54 9.15 0.26
CA GLY A 53 -9.47 10.55 -0.17
C GLY A 53 -9.33 10.66 -1.68
N ASN A 54 -8.29 11.35 -2.13
CA ASN A 54 -8.03 11.56 -3.56
C ASN A 54 -7.06 10.54 -4.16
N VAL A 55 -6.67 9.52 -3.40
CA VAL A 55 -5.68 8.54 -3.84
C VAL A 55 -6.33 7.19 -3.99
N HIS A 56 -5.98 6.49 -5.07
CA HIS A 56 -6.47 5.14 -5.32
C HIS A 56 -5.32 4.13 -5.26
N ILE A 57 -5.67 2.90 -4.88
CA ILE A 57 -4.85 1.73 -5.14
C ILE A 57 -5.62 0.86 -6.11
N HIS A 58 -5.00 0.54 -7.24
CA HIS A 58 -5.56 -0.39 -8.22
C HIS A 58 -4.87 -1.73 -8.06
N ALA A 59 -5.63 -2.77 -7.73
CA ALA A 59 -5.12 -4.13 -7.63
C ALA A 59 -5.46 -4.88 -8.89
N THR A 60 -4.45 -5.42 -9.56
CA THR A 60 -4.60 -6.26 -10.74
C THR A 60 -4.22 -7.67 -10.37
N GLN A 61 -5.04 -8.65 -10.75
CA GLN A 61 -4.71 -10.05 -10.51
C GLN A 61 -3.54 -10.48 -11.40
N GLU A 62 -2.63 -11.28 -10.85
CA GLU A 62 -1.48 -11.75 -11.60
C GLU A 62 -1.88 -12.50 -12.86
N SER A 63 -1.09 -12.36 -13.90
CA SER A 63 -1.31 -12.94 -15.21
C SER A 63 -0.02 -12.87 -16.01
N PRO A 64 0.07 -13.58 -17.16
CA PRO A 64 1.22 -13.36 -18.04
C PRO A 64 1.41 -11.91 -18.47
N GLU A 65 0.30 -11.16 -18.65
CA GLU A 65 0.34 -9.77 -19.07
C GLU A 65 0.74 -8.83 -17.93
N ALA A 66 0.24 -9.07 -16.72
CA ALA A 66 0.53 -8.21 -15.57
C ALA A 66 1.85 -8.58 -14.87
N GLY A 67 2.22 -9.85 -14.92
CA GLY A 67 3.33 -10.37 -14.16
C GLY A 67 2.88 -11.03 -12.86
N LYS A 68 3.86 -11.46 -12.07
CA LYS A 68 3.58 -12.17 -10.81
C LYS A 68 3.22 -11.21 -9.70
N ALA A 69 2.42 -11.70 -8.77
CA ALA A 69 2.01 -10.95 -7.58
C ALA A 69 3.23 -10.53 -6.76
N GLY A 70 3.11 -9.35 -6.17
CA GLY A 70 4.14 -8.75 -5.34
C GLY A 70 5.23 -8.07 -6.15
N TRP A 71 6.24 -7.55 -5.44
CA TRP A 71 7.45 -7.02 -6.07
C TRP A 71 8.48 -8.13 -6.17
N ALA A 72 8.77 -8.57 -7.38
CA ALA A 72 9.60 -9.75 -7.64
C ALA A 72 11.04 -9.60 -7.13
N ASP A 73 11.60 -8.40 -7.18
CA ASP A 73 12.96 -8.15 -6.76
C ASP A 73 13.04 -6.88 -5.93
N ARG A 74 13.33 -7.04 -4.65
CA ARG A 74 13.56 -5.91 -3.77
C ARG A 74 15.03 -5.57 -3.63
N GLY A 75 15.91 -6.52 -3.88
CA GLY A 75 17.36 -6.36 -3.87
C GLY A 75 17.95 -5.96 -2.53
N GLY A 76 17.26 -5.19 -1.73
CA GLY A 76 17.76 -4.64 -0.49
C GLY A 76 17.28 -5.41 0.75
N ASN A 77 18.01 -5.29 1.85
CA ASN A 77 17.69 -5.95 3.11
C ASN A 77 17.15 -5.00 4.18
N VAL A 78 16.98 -3.72 3.86
CA VAL A 78 16.40 -2.73 4.77
C VAL A 78 15.07 -2.27 4.17
N VAL A 79 13.97 -2.74 4.75
CA VAL A 79 12.62 -2.56 4.23
C VAL A 79 12.27 -1.09 4.04
N SER A 80 12.64 -0.24 4.99
CA SER A 80 12.31 1.18 4.95
C SER A 80 13.01 1.95 3.83
N ARG A 81 14.02 1.35 3.20
CA ARG A 81 14.79 1.99 2.11
C ARG A 81 14.39 1.49 0.74
N GLY A 82 13.53 0.47 0.68
CA GLY A 82 13.08 -0.10 -0.58
C GLY A 82 11.75 0.48 -1.04
N HIS A 83 11.20 -0.10 -2.07
CA HIS A 83 9.91 0.31 -2.61
C HIS A 83 8.81 0.08 -1.58
N HIS A 84 8.03 1.11 -1.30
CA HIS A 84 6.87 1.02 -0.42
C HIS A 84 5.97 2.23 -0.66
N PHE A 85 4.77 2.17 -0.12
CA PHE A 85 3.90 3.33 -0.03
C PHE A 85 3.38 3.43 1.40
N ALA A 86 2.95 4.63 1.78
CA ALA A 86 2.69 4.95 3.18
C ALA A 86 1.31 5.57 3.36
N PHE A 87 0.68 5.20 4.47
CA PHE A 87 -0.55 5.82 4.93
C PHE A 87 -0.31 6.52 6.25
N ARG A 88 -0.90 7.69 6.41
CA ARG A 88 -0.96 8.36 7.70
C ARG A 88 -2.12 7.78 8.49
N VAL A 89 -1.85 7.45 9.75
CA VAL A 89 -2.87 6.99 10.69
C VAL A 89 -2.91 7.92 11.89
N ASP A 90 -3.96 7.83 12.69
CA ASP A 90 -4.10 8.69 13.87
C ASP A 90 -3.02 8.36 14.92
N ASP A 91 -2.83 7.07 15.19
CA ASP A 91 -1.86 6.62 16.18
C ASP A 91 -1.30 5.27 15.76
N VAL A 92 -0.02 5.24 15.41
CA VAL A 92 0.64 4.03 14.92
C VAL A 92 1.15 3.14 16.06
N THR A 93 1.08 3.58 17.31
CA THR A 93 1.71 2.86 18.43
C THR A 93 1.10 1.48 18.68
N ASN A 94 -0.17 1.28 18.34
CA ASN A 94 -0.84 -0.01 18.48
C ASN A 94 -0.90 -0.82 17.20
N ALA A 95 -0.24 -0.37 16.13
CA ALA A 95 -0.37 -1.00 14.82
C ALA A 95 0.15 -2.45 14.79
N LEU A 96 1.21 -2.74 15.55
CA LEU A 96 1.72 -4.11 15.64
C LEU A 96 0.68 -5.06 16.23
N GLU A 97 0.07 -4.65 17.33
CA GLU A 97 -0.92 -5.44 18.05
C GLU A 97 -2.16 -5.69 17.19
N VAL A 98 -2.64 -4.64 16.54
CA VAL A 98 -3.80 -4.74 15.65
C VAL A 98 -3.47 -5.58 14.42
N GLY A 99 -2.28 -5.41 13.86
CA GLY A 99 -1.83 -6.20 12.73
C GLY A 99 -1.76 -7.69 13.05
N GLU A 100 -1.18 -8.04 14.19
CA GLU A 100 -1.11 -9.43 14.64
C GLU A 100 -2.51 -10.03 14.82
N ALA A 101 -3.43 -9.27 15.40
CA ALA A 101 -4.79 -9.72 15.61
C ALA A 101 -5.52 -10.00 14.29
N HIS A 102 -5.13 -9.35 13.20
CA HIS A 102 -5.70 -9.56 11.87
C HIS A 102 -4.86 -10.48 10.98
N GLY A 103 -3.83 -11.11 11.54
CA GLY A 103 -2.97 -12.01 10.76
C GLY A 103 -2.06 -11.30 9.77
N VAL A 104 -1.80 -10.03 9.95
CA VAL A 104 -0.94 -9.24 9.06
C VAL A 104 0.52 -9.46 9.45
N ARG A 105 1.36 -9.72 8.44
CA ARG A 105 2.79 -9.91 8.65
C ARG A 105 3.47 -8.55 8.83
N ILE A 106 4.38 -8.49 9.81
CA ILE A 106 5.14 -7.28 10.12
C ILE A 106 6.46 -7.31 9.34
N ALA A 107 6.73 -6.23 8.63
CA ALA A 107 7.98 -6.09 7.88
C ALA A 107 9.08 -5.42 8.72
N SER A 108 8.70 -4.43 9.54
CA SER A 108 9.62 -3.75 10.45
C SER A 108 8.82 -3.22 11.64
N PRO A 109 9.32 -3.39 12.87
CA PRO A 109 8.58 -2.96 14.07
C PRO A 109 8.53 -1.44 14.19
N LEU A 110 7.82 -0.99 15.22
CA LEU A 110 7.66 0.43 15.51
C LEU A 110 9.03 1.09 15.71
N GLN A 111 9.25 2.17 14.99
CA GLN A 111 10.47 2.98 15.08
C GLN A 111 10.09 4.46 15.08
N GLN A 112 10.91 5.25 15.78
CA GLN A 112 10.77 6.70 15.76
C GLN A 112 11.77 7.29 14.78
N ARG A 113 11.28 8.19 13.91
CA ARG A 113 12.12 8.93 12.98
C ARG A 113 12.77 10.13 13.67
N PRO A 114 13.87 10.65 13.10
CA PRO A 114 14.50 11.85 13.66
C PRO A 114 13.58 13.07 13.72
N ASP A 115 12.55 13.13 12.88
CA ASP A 115 11.59 14.23 12.86
C ASP A 115 10.46 14.07 13.89
N GLY A 116 10.49 13.02 14.72
CA GLY A 116 9.51 12.75 15.75
C GLY A 116 8.33 11.89 15.30
N TYR A 117 8.19 11.62 14.01
CA TYR A 117 7.18 10.70 13.53
C TYR A 117 7.56 9.27 13.87
N LYS A 118 6.54 8.44 14.10
CA LYS A 118 6.68 7.01 14.36
C LYS A 118 6.14 6.23 13.18
N GLN A 119 6.73 5.08 12.90
CA GLN A 119 6.38 4.30 11.73
C GLN A 119 6.48 2.81 11.98
N VAL A 120 5.62 2.06 11.30
CA VAL A 120 5.61 0.59 11.25
C VAL A 120 5.52 0.20 9.79
N TYR A 121 6.21 -0.87 9.42
CA TYR A 121 6.13 -1.42 8.07
C TYR A 121 5.47 -2.78 8.12
N LEU A 122 4.48 -2.98 7.25
CA LEU A 122 3.70 -4.21 7.14
C LEU A 122 3.87 -4.78 5.74
N TYR A 123 3.58 -6.08 5.61
CA TYR A 123 3.41 -6.70 4.30
C TYR A 123 1.93 -6.87 4.01
N ASP A 124 1.50 -6.53 2.80
CA ASP A 124 0.20 -6.95 2.32
C ASP A 124 0.25 -8.45 1.99
N PRO A 125 -0.87 -9.08 1.57
CA PRO A 125 -0.89 -10.53 1.32
C PRO A 125 0.14 -11.01 0.31
N ASP A 126 0.57 -10.16 -0.62
CA ASP A 126 1.53 -10.51 -1.67
C ASP A 126 2.94 -10.02 -1.39
N GLY A 127 3.14 -9.39 -0.25
CA GLY A 127 4.46 -8.91 0.16
C GLY A 127 4.79 -7.50 -0.30
N HIS A 128 3.80 -6.73 -0.77
CA HIS A 128 4.04 -5.29 -0.95
C HIS A 128 4.24 -4.66 0.42
N VAL A 129 5.21 -3.76 0.50
CA VAL A 129 5.55 -3.11 1.76
C VAL A 129 4.67 -1.88 1.94
N VAL A 130 3.98 -1.83 3.07
CA VAL A 130 3.08 -0.72 3.44
C VAL A 130 3.57 -0.11 4.73
N GLU A 131 3.83 1.18 4.71
CA GLU A 131 4.20 1.94 5.90
C GLU A 131 2.96 2.58 6.51
N LEU A 132 2.85 2.50 7.83
CA LEU A 132 1.87 3.28 8.59
C LEU A 132 2.66 4.28 9.42
N VAL A 133 2.26 5.56 9.37
CA VAL A 133 3.01 6.64 10.00
C VAL A 133 2.08 7.58 10.76
N SER A 134 2.52 8.00 11.95
CA SER A 134 1.87 9.06 12.74
C SER A 134 2.90 9.79 13.59
N ARG A 135 2.48 10.88 14.23
CA ARG A 135 3.28 11.53 15.25
C ARG A 135 3.29 10.76 16.57
#